data_fd689e76631be755b80c7b54fec8c3c1
#
_entry.id   fd689e76631be755b80c7b54fec8c3c1
#
_cell.length_a   1.000
_cell.length_b   1.000
_cell.length_c   1.000
_cell.angle_alpha   90.00
_cell.angle_beta   90.00
_cell.angle_gamma   90.00
#
_symmetry.space_group_name_H-M   'P 1'
#
loop_
_entity.id
_entity.type
_entity.pdbx_description
1 polymer ?
#
loop_
_entity_poly.entity_id
_entity_poly.type
_entity_poly.pdbx_seq_one_letter_code
_entity_poly.pdbx_strand_id
1 'polypeptide(L)'
;MNKDEIEKKKSQIKGTLCCPYCDAPLKKWEVPQSMFLQWPNEYFYICFNDDCPYFLQGWEAMSAQGRNCSYRLMYDPLTDRCQPVPVQSHMSLRNGIIE
;
A
#
# COMPACT_ATOMS: atom_id res chain seq x y z
N MET A 1 -13.14 -9.76 6.70
CA MET A 1 -11.87 -10.38 7.08
C MET A 1 -11.65 -10.32 8.56
N ASN A 2 -11.11 -11.39 9.11
CA ASN A 2 -10.78 -11.47 10.52
C ASN A 2 -9.48 -10.72 10.77
N LYS A 3 -9.42 -9.95 11.85
CA LYS A 3 -8.24 -9.19 12.22
C LYS A 3 -7.02 -10.11 12.43
N ASP A 4 -7.24 -11.29 13.00
CA ASP A 4 -6.15 -12.25 13.25
C ASP A 4 -5.56 -12.79 11.94
N GLU A 5 -6.40 -13.00 10.92
CA GLU A 5 -5.93 -13.44 9.61
C GLU A 5 -5.07 -12.38 8.96
N ILE A 6 -5.47 -11.11 9.08
CA ILE A 6 -4.72 -10.01 8.51
C ILE A 6 -3.35 -9.88 9.18
N GLU A 7 -3.30 -9.98 10.51
CA GLU A 7 -2.05 -9.92 11.24
C GLU A 7 -1.13 -11.08 10.84
N LYS A 8 -1.69 -12.28 10.67
CA LYS A 8 -0.93 -13.43 10.22
C LYS A 8 -0.35 -13.21 8.82
N LYS A 9 -1.17 -12.68 7.91
CA LYS A 9 -0.72 -12.39 6.55
C LYS A 9 0.33 -11.30 6.51
N LYS A 10 0.19 -10.28 7.37
CA LYS A 10 1.20 -9.23 7.49
C LYS A 10 2.56 -9.79 7.91
N SER A 11 2.57 -10.77 8.80
CA SER A 11 3.81 -11.38 9.24
C SER A 11 4.46 -12.24 8.16
N GLN A 12 3.71 -12.59 7.11
CA GLN A 12 4.18 -13.43 6.02
C GLN A 12 4.51 -12.66 4.74
N ILE A 13 4.27 -11.34 4.71
CA ILE A 13 4.47 -10.53 3.50
C ILE A 13 5.90 -10.65 2.96
N LYS A 14 6.88 -10.72 3.86
CA LYS A 14 8.28 -10.85 3.47
C LYS A 14 8.52 -12.02 2.53
N GLY A 15 7.78 -13.12 2.73
CA GLY A 15 7.92 -14.30 1.91
C GLY A 15 6.95 -14.35 0.73
N THR A 16 5.74 -13.78 0.87
CA THR A 16 4.69 -13.88 -0.14
C THR A 16 4.64 -12.69 -1.08
N LEU A 17 4.96 -11.50 -0.59
CA LEU A 17 4.82 -10.22 -1.29
C LEU A 17 3.40 -10.04 -1.82
N CYS A 18 2.42 -10.46 -1.02
CA CYS A 18 1.00 -10.32 -1.34
C CYS A 18 0.31 -9.45 -0.30
N CYS A 19 -0.69 -8.70 -0.75
CA CYS A 19 -1.46 -7.83 0.12
C CYS A 19 -2.23 -8.66 1.16
N PRO A 20 -2.11 -8.37 2.46
CA PRO A 20 -2.83 -9.12 3.48
C PRO A 20 -4.35 -8.92 3.46
N TYR A 21 -4.82 -7.88 2.76
CA TYR A 21 -6.26 -7.59 2.69
C TYR A 21 -6.94 -8.19 1.48
N CYS A 22 -6.23 -8.36 0.36
CA CYS A 22 -6.86 -8.86 -0.88
C CYS A 22 -6.10 -10.02 -1.53
N ASP A 23 -4.96 -10.42 -0.99
CA ASP A 23 -4.11 -11.50 -1.49
C ASP A 23 -3.51 -11.27 -2.87
N ALA A 24 -3.72 -10.09 -3.46
CA ALA A 24 -3.11 -9.78 -4.75
C ALA A 24 -1.61 -9.53 -4.60
N PRO A 25 -0.80 -9.87 -5.61
CA PRO A 25 0.63 -9.59 -5.56
C PRO A 25 0.88 -8.08 -5.46
N LEU A 26 1.80 -7.70 -4.58
CA LEU A 26 2.22 -6.31 -4.47
C LEU A 26 3.11 -5.95 -5.66
N LYS A 27 3.05 -4.68 -6.07
CA LYS A 27 3.88 -4.18 -7.15
C LYS A 27 5.08 -3.45 -6.56
N LYS A 28 6.24 -3.67 -7.17
CA LYS A 28 7.45 -2.96 -6.76
C LYS A 28 7.36 -1.53 -7.27
N TRP A 29 7.51 -0.58 -6.36
CA TRP A 29 7.34 0.84 -6.66
C TRP A 29 8.63 1.57 -6.32
N GLU A 30 9.16 2.31 -7.29
CA GLU A 30 10.39 3.07 -7.12
C GLU A 30 10.08 4.41 -6.47
N VAL A 31 10.87 4.75 -5.46
CA VAL A 31 10.75 6.03 -4.77
C VAL A 31 11.30 7.12 -5.69
N PRO A 32 10.48 8.15 -6.03
CA PRO A 32 10.95 9.22 -6.90
C PRO A 32 12.09 10.00 -6.25
N GLN A 33 13.19 10.19 -6.99
CA GLN A 33 14.34 10.91 -6.48
C GLN A 33 14.09 12.41 -6.33
N SER A 34 13.09 12.92 -7.03
CA SER A 34 12.72 14.34 -6.97
C SER A 34 12.03 14.72 -5.67
N MET A 35 11.56 13.75 -4.92
CA MET A 35 11.00 14.01 -3.60
C MET A 35 12.16 14.10 -2.62
N PHE A 36 12.20 15.15 -1.83
CA PHE A 36 13.18 15.27 -0.76
C PHE A 36 12.84 14.27 0.31
N LEU A 37 13.29 13.04 0.10
CA LEU A 37 12.80 11.98 0.89
C LEU A 37 13.61 11.72 2.07
N GLN A 38 12.86 11.59 3.07
CA GLN A 38 13.31 11.12 4.35
C GLN A 38 13.33 9.61 4.42
N TRP A 39 12.96 8.95 3.31
CA TRP A 39 12.96 7.49 3.25
C TRP A 39 14.31 7.00 2.75
N PRO A 40 14.97 6.10 3.49
CA PRO A 40 16.23 5.50 3.02
C PRO A 40 16.01 4.46 1.92
N ASN A 41 14.77 4.12 1.63
CA ASN A 41 14.43 3.08 0.68
C ASN A 41 14.53 3.55 -0.76
N GLU A 42 15.03 2.67 -1.64
CA GLU A 42 14.99 2.90 -3.07
C GLU A 42 13.64 2.49 -3.65
N TYR A 43 12.97 1.56 -3.00
CA TYR A 43 11.66 1.06 -3.45
C TYR A 43 10.83 0.57 -2.28
N PHE A 44 9.52 0.46 -2.55
CA PHE A 44 8.55 -0.16 -1.66
C PHE A 44 7.71 -1.13 -2.47
N TYR A 45 6.92 -1.95 -1.80
CA TYR A 45 5.93 -2.79 -2.44
C TYR A 45 4.54 -2.24 -2.09
N ILE A 46 3.73 -1.96 -3.10
CA ILE A 46 2.43 -1.33 -2.92
C ILE A 46 1.34 -2.19 -3.56
N CYS A 47 0.20 -2.27 -2.91
CA CYS A 47 -0.97 -2.94 -3.46
C CYS A 47 -1.67 -2.00 -4.45
N PHE A 48 -1.75 -2.39 -5.71
CA PHE A 48 -2.41 -1.61 -6.75
C PHE A 48 -3.72 -2.25 -7.23
N ASN A 49 -4.26 -3.18 -6.44
CA ASN A 49 -5.56 -3.78 -6.73
C ASN A 49 -6.66 -2.79 -6.38
N ASP A 50 -7.36 -2.28 -7.39
CA ASP A 50 -8.43 -1.30 -7.19
C ASP A 50 -9.64 -1.89 -6.46
N ASP A 51 -9.75 -3.21 -6.40
CA ASP A 51 -10.83 -3.90 -5.68
C ASP A 51 -10.41 -4.31 -4.27
N CYS A 52 -9.20 -3.93 -3.83
CA CYS A 52 -8.73 -4.26 -2.49
C CYS A 52 -9.65 -3.62 -1.43
N PRO A 53 -10.15 -4.41 -0.46
CA PRO A 53 -11.02 -3.86 0.58
C PRO A 53 -10.39 -2.71 1.36
N TYR A 54 -9.09 -2.76 1.57
CA TYR A 54 -8.36 -1.70 2.26
C TYR A 54 -8.45 -0.38 1.49
N PHE A 55 -8.24 -0.43 0.17
CA PHE A 55 -8.34 0.74 -0.70
C PHE A 55 -9.77 1.26 -0.78
N LEU A 56 -10.76 0.35 -0.96
CA LEU A 56 -12.15 0.74 -1.08
C LEU A 56 -12.67 1.37 0.23
N GLN A 57 -12.30 0.78 1.35
CA GLN A 57 -12.70 1.29 2.66
C GLN A 57 -12.07 2.66 2.92
N GLY A 58 -10.88 2.91 2.37
CA GLY A 58 -10.19 4.18 2.54
C GLY A 58 -11.00 5.36 1.99
N TRP A 59 -11.70 5.18 0.87
CA TRP A 59 -12.55 6.23 0.32
C TRP A 59 -13.63 6.66 1.28
N GLU A 60 -14.28 5.69 1.94
CA GLU A 60 -15.32 6.00 2.92
C GLU A 60 -14.74 6.66 4.17
N ALA A 61 -13.64 6.12 4.68
CA ALA A 61 -13.01 6.65 5.89
C ALA A 61 -12.55 8.10 5.71
N MET A 62 -11.96 8.42 4.57
CA MET A 62 -11.48 9.78 4.30
C MET A 62 -12.63 10.72 3.99
N SER A 63 -13.66 10.24 3.30
CA SER A 63 -14.85 11.03 3.00
C SER A 63 -15.56 11.46 4.29
N ALA A 64 -15.60 10.59 5.29
CA ALA A 64 -16.17 10.91 6.59
C ALA A 64 -15.44 12.05 7.29
N GLN A 65 -14.18 12.29 6.91
CA GLN A 65 -13.36 13.38 7.43
C GLN A 65 -13.33 14.59 6.50
N GLY A 66 -14.16 14.59 5.46
CA GLY A 66 -14.22 15.68 4.48
C GLY A 66 -13.06 15.66 3.49
N ARG A 67 -12.40 14.53 3.33
CA ARG A 67 -11.26 14.40 2.41
C ARG A 67 -11.65 13.57 1.20
N ASN A 68 -11.18 13.99 0.03
CA ASN A 68 -11.46 13.29 -1.22
C ASN A 68 -10.21 12.50 -1.63
N CYS A 69 -9.89 11.47 -0.87
CA CYS A 69 -8.72 10.63 -1.11
C CYS A 69 -8.92 9.26 -0.48
N SER A 70 -7.98 8.37 -0.68
CA SER A 70 -7.93 7.06 -0.05
C SER A 70 -6.48 6.74 0.30
N TYR A 71 -6.21 5.47 0.56
CA TYR A 71 -4.86 4.99 0.84
C TYR A 71 -4.71 3.56 0.28
N ARG A 72 -3.47 3.19 -0.01
CA ARG A 72 -3.13 1.83 -0.42
C ARG A 72 -2.18 1.24 0.59
N LEU A 73 -2.14 -0.09 0.67
CA LEU A 73 -1.19 -0.77 1.53
C LEU A 73 0.21 -0.66 0.93
N MET A 74 1.17 -0.21 1.72
CA MET A 74 2.57 -0.13 1.35
C MET A 74 3.39 -0.99 2.31
N TYR A 75 4.24 -1.85 1.77
CA TYR A 75 5.14 -2.69 2.55
C TYR A 75 6.57 -2.18 2.43
N ASP A 76 7.20 -1.96 3.58
CA ASP A 76 8.59 -1.52 3.67
C ASP A 76 9.48 -2.74 3.90
N PRO A 77 10.28 -3.15 2.90
CA PRO A 77 11.13 -4.34 3.03
C PRO A 77 12.31 -4.17 3.96
N LEU A 78 12.70 -2.92 4.27
CA LEU A 78 13.81 -2.68 5.19
C LEU A 78 13.43 -2.89 6.65
N THR A 79 12.20 -2.50 7.01
CA THR A 79 11.72 -2.61 8.38
C THR A 79 10.71 -3.74 8.59
N ASP A 80 10.32 -4.41 7.51
CA ASP A 80 9.30 -5.47 7.51
C ASP A 80 7.99 -4.98 8.12
N ARG A 81 7.57 -3.77 7.73
CA ARG A 81 6.35 -3.14 8.24
C ARG A 81 5.45 -2.67 7.11
N CYS A 82 4.15 -2.65 7.42
CA CYS A 82 3.14 -2.13 6.51
C CYS A 82 2.64 -0.78 7.01
N GLN A 83 2.37 0.11 6.07
CA GLN A 83 1.79 1.41 6.41
C GLN A 83 0.91 1.89 5.26
N PRO A 84 -0.05 2.78 5.54
CA PRO A 84 -0.86 3.34 4.47
C PRO A 84 -0.07 4.40 3.70
N VAL A 85 -0.25 4.41 2.38
CA VAL A 85 0.27 5.48 1.55
C VAL A 85 -0.92 6.22 0.93
N PRO A 86 -1.04 7.54 1.13
CA PRO A 86 -2.20 8.27 0.63
C PRO A 86 -2.22 8.36 -0.89
N VAL A 87 -3.41 8.25 -1.47
CA VAL A 87 -3.62 8.36 -2.91
C VAL A 87 -4.86 9.20 -3.17
N GLN A 88 -4.85 9.97 -4.25
CA GLN A 88 -5.97 10.84 -4.61
C GLN A 88 -6.86 10.22 -5.67
N SER A 89 -6.37 9.20 -6.37
CA SER A 89 -7.13 8.53 -7.41
C SER A 89 -6.60 7.12 -7.64
N HIS A 90 -7.29 6.36 -8.47
CA HIS A 90 -6.86 5.03 -8.87
C HIS A 90 -5.52 5.05 -9.61
N MET A 91 -5.20 6.18 -10.22
CA MET A 91 -3.98 6.33 -11.03
C MET A 91 -2.78 6.83 -10.23
N SER A 92 -3.00 7.27 -8.99
CA SER A 92 -1.92 7.78 -8.15
C SER A 92 -0.83 6.72 -7.95
N LEU A 93 0.41 7.16 -8.03
CA LEU A 93 1.60 6.33 -7.82
C LEU A 93 1.91 5.32 -8.93
N ARG A 94 1.02 5.13 -9.90
CA ARG A 94 1.24 4.11 -10.92
C ARG A 94 2.47 4.38 -11.79
N ASN A 95 2.89 5.63 -11.89
CA ASN A 95 4.09 6.00 -12.66
C ASN A 95 5.36 5.45 -12.05
N GLY A 96 5.36 5.09 -10.78
CA GLY A 96 6.53 4.56 -10.10
C GLY A 96 6.64 3.05 -10.11
N ILE A 97 5.67 2.35 -10.70
CA ILE A 97 5.69 0.89 -10.74
C ILE A 97 6.82 0.44 -11.67
N ILE A 98 7.72 -0.43 -11.18
CA ILE A 98 8.84 -0.95 -11.94
C ILE A 98 8.77 -2.47 -12.14
N GLU A 99 7.73 -3.09 -11.65
CA GLU A 99 7.45 -4.51 -11.89
C GLU A 99 5.98 -4.76 -11.98
#